data_b4ec6301fbbe51f8212eb8598f7034c9
#
_entry.id   b4ec6301fbbe51f8212eb8598f7034c9
#
_cell.length_a   1.000
_cell.length_b   1.000
_cell.length_c   1.000
_cell.angle_alpha   90.00
_cell.angle_beta   90.00
_cell.angle_gamma   90.00
#
_symmetry.space_group_name_H-M   'P 1'
#
loop_
_entity.id
_entity.type
_entity.pdbx_description
1 polymer ?
#
loop_
_entity_poly.entity_id
_entity_poly.type
_entity_poly.pdbx_seq_one_letter_code
_entity_poly.pdbx_strand_id
1 'polypeptide(L)'
;MTAVARKLRKHDSWGERLMWSWLRGRRFATYKFRRQMPLGPHVLDFFCAEAALNIEVDGFQHGRPDHADADTRRDEWLDRRGIKVLRFWNTRLRRDKEAIRDAIWHALQKRSMRARPEYCKATEPLEARTITGGDE
;
A
#
# COMPACT_ATOMS: atom_id res chain seq x y z
N MET A 1 14.54 5.85 -11.59
CA MET A 1 13.31 5.61 -11.14
C MET A 1 12.36 5.25 -12.19
N THR A 2 12.34 5.93 -13.20
CA THR A 2 11.39 5.63 -14.19
C THR A 2 11.59 4.26 -14.79
N ALA A 3 12.81 3.77 -14.88
CA ALA A 3 13.02 2.46 -15.43
C ALA A 3 12.39 1.40 -14.55
N VAL A 4 12.50 1.54 -13.25
CA VAL A 4 11.91 0.58 -12.35
C VAL A 4 10.39 0.66 -12.42
N ALA A 5 9.86 1.86 -12.40
CA ALA A 5 8.42 2.00 -12.44
C ALA A 5 7.84 1.50 -13.75
N ARG A 6 8.57 1.73 -14.84
CA ARG A 6 8.11 1.26 -16.12
C ARG A 6 8.10 -0.25 -16.18
N LYS A 7 9.15 -0.87 -15.61
CA LYS A 7 9.23 -2.29 -15.59
C LYS A 7 8.09 -2.90 -14.77
N LEU A 8 7.79 -2.30 -13.65
CA LEU A 8 6.71 -2.79 -12.82
C LEU A 8 5.37 -2.69 -13.55
N ARG A 9 5.15 -1.61 -14.24
CA ARG A 9 3.90 -1.47 -14.95
C ARG A 9 3.77 -2.47 -16.08
N LYS A 10 4.88 -2.82 -16.71
CA LYS A 10 4.83 -3.81 -17.74
C LYS A 10 4.41 -5.15 -17.22
N HIS A 11 4.65 -5.42 -15.96
CA HIS A 11 4.31 -6.70 -15.38
C HIS A 11 3.06 -6.66 -14.51
N ASP A 12 2.19 -5.69 -14.76
CA ASP A 12 0.93 -5.63 -14.05
C ASP A 12 0.20 -6.94 -14.17
N SER A 13 -0.20 -7.51 -13.08
CA SER A 13 -0.92 -8.76 -13.08
C SER A 13 -2.41 -8.49 -12.95
N TRP A 14 -3.18 -9.55 -13.14
CA TRP A 14 -4.62 -9.47 -12.93
C TRP A 14 -4.92 -8.98 -11.51
N GLY A 15 -4.18 -9.50 -10.54
CA GLY A 15 -4.43 -9.10 -9.16
C GLY A 15 -4.13 -7.63 -8.91
N GLU A 16 -3.06 -7.13 -9.52
CA GLU A 16 -2.76 -5.71 -9.37
C GLU A 16 -3.83 -4.85 -10.00
N ARG A 17 -4.35 -5.26 -11.15
CA ARG A 17 -5.41 -4.50 -11.79
C ARG A 17 -6.68 -4.52 -10.95
N LEU A 18 -7.00 -5.68 -10.38
CA LEU A 18 -8.17 -5.77 -9.53
C LEU A 18 -8.01 -4.90 -8.29
N MET A 19 -6.85 -4.97 -7.65
CA MET A 19 -6.60 -4.17 -6.46
C MET A 19 -6.74 -2.68 -6.79
N TRP A 20 -6.17 -2.25 -7.90
CA TRP A 20 -6.26 -0.84 -8.24
C TRP A 20 -7.71 -0.43 -8.53
N SER A 21 -8.50 -1.32 -9.10
CA SER A 21 -9.90 -0.99 -9.35
C SER A 21 -10.64 -0.74 -8.04
N TRP A 22 -10.23 -1.35 -6.95
CA TRP A 22 -10.85 -1.11 -5.65
C TRP A 22 -10.37 0.20 -5.04
N LEU A 23 -9.12 0.52 -5.24
CA LEU A 23 -8.49 1.61 -4.47
C LEU A 23 -8.51 2.96 -5.15
N ARG A 24 -8.58 2.97 -6.47
CA ARG A 24 -8.41 4.22 -7.21
C ARG A 24 -9.56 5.18 -6.96
N GLY A 25 -9.27 6.46 -7.10
CA GLY A 25 -10.34 7.47 -7.03
C GLY A 25 -11.01 7.56 -5.69
N ARG A 26 -10.29 7.21 -4.66
CA ARG A 26 -10.82 7.25 -3.30
C ARG A 26 -12.02 6.34 -3.11
N ARG A 27 -12.13 5.31 -3.94
CA ARG A 27 -13.26 4.41 -3.85
C ARG A 27 -13.30 3.60 -2.58
N PHE A 28 -12.12 3.32 -2.00
CA PHE A 28 -12.09 2.47 -0.84
C PHE A 28 -12.21 3.35 0.40
N ALA A 29 -13.42 3.48 0.90
CA ALA A 29 -13.70 4.23 2.12
C ALA A 29 -13.15 5.66 2.07
N THR A 30 -13.09 6.23 0.89
CA THR A 30 -12.62 7.57 0.61
C THR A 30 -11.15 7.79 0.92
N TYR A 31 -10.39 6.73 1.13
CA TYR A 31 -8.94 6.87 1.31
C TYR A 31 -8.26 7.03 -0.03
N LYS A 32 -7.22 7.83 -0.05
CA LYS A 32 -6.48 8.04 -1.27
C LYS A 32 -5.31 7.09 -1.34
N PHE A 33 -5.24 6.33 -2.40
CA PHE A 33 -4.12 5.44 -2.66
C PHE A 33 -3.39 5.88 -3.92
N ARG A 34 -2.08 5.73 -3.90
CA ARG A 34 -1.25 6.01 -5.07
C ARG A 34 -0.55 4.72 -5.44
N ARG A 35 -0.49 4.43 -6.74
CA ARG A 35 0.18 3.21 -7.13
C ARG A 35 1.57 3.51 -7.65
N GLN A 36 2.46 2.56 -7.48
CA GLN A 36 3.83 2.64 -7.98
C GLN A 36 4.50 3.91 -7.49
N MET A 37 4.40 4.13 -6.20
CA MET A 37 4.94 5.35 -5.62
C MET A 37 6.38 5.16 -5.18
N PRO A 38 7.30 5.99 -5.68
CA PRO A 38 8.69 5.89 -5.23
C PRO A 38 8.82 6.41 -3.81
N LEU A 39 9.57 5.70 -3.01
CA LEU A 39 9.86 6.13 -1.67
C LEU A 39 11.25 5.65 -1.30
N GLY A 40 12.19 6.58 -1.19
CA GLY A 40 13.57 6.22 -0.96
C GLY A 40 14.06 5.31 -2.08
N PRO A 41 14.70 4.23 -1.75
CA PRO A 41 15.19 3.32 -2.79
C PRO A 41 14.14 2.33 -3.28
N HIS A 42 12.90 2.49 -2.84
CA HIS A 42 11.87 1.50 -3.16
C HIS A 42 10.73 2.10 -3.94
N VAL A 43 9.94 1.23 -4.56
CA VAL A 43 8.71 1.62 -5.20
C VAL A 43 7.59 0.86 -4.53
N LEU A 44 6.59 1.56 -4.03
CA LEU A 44 5.49 0.96 -3.30
C LEU A 44 4.33 0.74 -4.25
N ASP A 45 3.74 -0.45 -4.18
CA ASP A 45 2.70 -0.80 -5.15
C ASP A 45 1.44 0.04 -4.99
N PHE A 46 0.86 0.05 -3.81
CA PHE A 46 -0.36 0.81 -3.57
C PHE A 46 -0.24 1.43 -2.18
N PHE A 47 0.07 2.70 -2.13
CA PHE A 47 0.38 3.36 -0.87
C PHE A 47 -0.68 4.36 -0.47
N CYS A 48 -1.10 4.28 0.78
CA CYS A 48 -2.00 5.24 1.38
C CYS A 48 -1.25 6.03 2.43
N ALA A 49 -0.98 7.28 2.15
CA ALA A 49 -0.18 8.09 3.07
C ALA A 49 -0.90 8.34 4.37
N GLU A 50 -2.19 8.55 4.30
CA GLU A 50 -2.96 8.84 5.51
C GLU A 50 -2.86 7.73 6.54
N ALA A 51 -2.85 6.50 6.10
CA ALA A 51 -2.75 5.36 7.03
C ALA A 51 -1.34 4.79 7.10
N ALA A 52 -0.41 5.33 6.32
CA ALA A 52 0.93 4.79 6.22
C ALA A 52 0.84 3.29 5.95
N LEU A 53 0.07 2.95 4.95
CA LEU A 53 -0.19 1.57 4.62
C LEU A 53 0.15 1.31 3.17
N ASN A 54 0.93 0.26 2.93
CA ASN A 54 1.26 -0.15 1.58
C ASN A 54 0.70 -1.53 1.32
N ILE A 55 -0.04 -1.70 0.23
CA ILE A 55 -0.61 -2.98 -0.14
C ILE A 55 0.17 -3.50 -1.33
N GLU A 56 0.55 -4.76 -1.26
CA GLU A 56 1.29 -5.39 -2.34
C GLU A 56 0.59 -6.65 -2.81
N VAL A 57 0.61 -6.89 -4.09
CA VAL A 57 0.02 -8.07 -4.68
C VAL A 57 1.12 -8.84 -5.37
N ASP A 58 1.31 -10.08 -4.94
CA ASP A 58 2.36 -10.92 -5.50
C ASP A 58 1.80 -11.99 -6.40
N GLY A 59 2.40 -12.12 -7.57
CA GLY A 59 1.93 -13.12 -8.51
C GLY A 59 2.43 -14.49 -8.22
N PHE A 60 3.68 -14.61 -7.81
CA PHE A 60 4.25 -15.88 -7.53
C PHE A 60 4.68 -15.99 -6.13
N GLN A 61 4.51 -17.16 -5.57
CA GLN A 61 4.90 -17.36 -4.28
C GLN A 61 6.16 -18.04 -4.18
N HIS A 62 7.02 -18.07 -5.11
CA HIS A 62 8.13 -18.84 -5.00
C HIS A 62 9.12 -18.22 -4.18
N GLY A 63 9.55 -18.82 -3.25
CA GLY A 63 10.48 -18.28 -2.40
C GLY A 63 11.84 -18.44 -2.93
N ARG A 64 12.31 -17.53 -3.62
CA ARG A 64 13.70 -17.53 -3.97
C ARG A 64 14.44 -16.96 -2.78
N PRO A 65 15.48 -17.61 -2.31
CA PRO A 65 16.15 -17.18 -1.09
C PRO A 65 16.66 -15.74 -1.14
N ASP A 66 17.22 -15.34 -2.25
CA ASP A 66 17.74 -13.99 -2.35
C ASP A 66 16.61 -12.99 -2.34
N HIS A 67 15.47 -13.33 -2.90
CA HIS A 67 14.33 -12.44 -2.86
C HIS A 67 13.78 -12.34 -1.44
N ALA A 68 13.84 -13.41 -0.69
CA ALA A 68 13.34 -13.38 0.66
C ALA A 68 14.16 -12.43 1.52
N ASP A 69 15.47 -12.45 1.36
CA ASP A 69 16.32 -11.55 2.13
C ASP A 69 16.09 -10.10 1.74
N ALA A 70 15.98 -9.84 0.45
CA ALA A 70 15.75 -8.48 -0.01
C ALA A 70 14.40 -7.98 0.48
N ASP A 71 13.39 -8.84 0.47
CA ASP A 71 12.08 -8.47 0.94
C ASP A 71 12.09 -8.17 2.43
N THR A 72 12.82 -8.93 3.20
CA THR A 72 12.91 -8.69 4.62
C THR A 72 13.56 -7.35 4.91
N ARG A 73 14.65 -7.04 4.21
CA ARG A 73 15.33 -5.76 4.42
C ARG A 73 14.44 -4.60 4.01
N ARG A 74 13.69 -4.76 2.95
CA ARG A 74 12.78 -3.74 2.48
C ARG A 74 11.67 -3.53 3.49
N ASP A 75 11.11 -4.61 4.01
CA ASP A 75 10.04 -4.51 4.99
C ASP A 75 10.54 -3.84 6.27
N GLU A 76 11.76 -4.15 6.69
CA GLU A 76 12.32 -3.50 7.86
C GLU A 76 12.53 -2.02 7.64
N TRP A 77 13.00 -1.66 6.43
CA TRP A 77 13.20 -0.26 6.09
C TRP A 77 11.89 0.50 6.18
N LEU A 78 10.82 -0.11 5.64
CA LEU A 78 9.50 0.52 5.69
C LEU A 78 8.97 0.57 7.09
N ASP A 79 9.17 -0.48 7.86
CA ASP A 79 8.69 -0.54 9.22
C ASP A 79 9.33 0.55 10.08
N ARG A 80 10.59 0.81 9.87
CA ARG A 80 11.24 1.89 10.62
C ARG A 80 10.65 3.25 10.30
N ARG A 81 10.00 3.39 9.18
CA ARG A 81 9.33 4.62 8.82
C ARG A 81 7.86 4.60 9.14
N GLY A 82 7.43 3.62 9.88
CA GLY A 82 6.04 3.53 10.30
C GLY A 82 5.09 3.06 9.23
N ILE A 83 5.59 2.44 8.18
CA ILE A 83 4.75 2.00 7.09
C ILE A 83 4.47 0.52 7.23
N LYS A 84 3.20 0.18 7.28
CA LYS A 84 2.77 -1.20 7.36
C LYS A 84 2.59 -1.76 5.97
N VAL A 85 3.01 -3.00 5.76
CA VAL A 85 2.85 -3.65 4.46
C VAL A 85 1.84 -4.78 4.60
N LEU A 86 0.83 -4.79 3.75
CA LEU A 86 -0.10 -5.91 3.63
C LEU A 86 0.18 -6.55 2.29
N ARG A 87 0.49 -7.83 2.31
CA ARG A 87 0.87 -8.53 1.09
C ARG A 87 -0.12 -9.63 0.81
N PHE A 88 -0.66 -9.66 -0.40
CA PHE A 88 -1.63 -10.66 -0.78
C PHE A 88 -1.18 -11.36 -2.05
N TRP A 89 -1.41 -12.68 -2.09
CA TRP A 89 -1.08 -13.45 -3.28
C TRP A 89 -2.22 -13.36 -4.27
N ASN A 90 -1.91 -13.40 -5.55
CA ASN A 90 -2.95 -13.40 -6.58
C ASN A 90 -3.97 -14.51 -6.36
N THR A 91 -3.51 -15.68 -5.95
CA THR A 91 -4.43 -16.79 -5.72
C THR A 91 -5.42 -16.46 -4.63
N ARG A 92 -4.97 -15.77 -3.60
CA ARG A 92 -5.85 -15.38 -2.54
C ARG A 92 -6.88 -14.36 -3.02
N LEU A 93 -6.46 -13.47 -3.89
CA LEU A 93 -7.39 -12.50 -4.44
C LEU A 93 -8.49 -13.17 -5.25
N ARG A 94 -8.20 -14.27 -5.89
CA ARG A 94 -9.22 -14.97 -6.64
C ARG A 94 -10.23 -15.64 -5.73
N ARG A 95 -9.80 -16.14 -4.60
CA ARG A 95 -10.66 -16.91 -3.75
C ARG A 95 -11.38 -16.13 -2.70
N ASP A 96 -10.71 -15.16 -2.10
CA ASP A 96 -11.23 -14.52 -0.92
C ASP A 96 -11.28 -13.01 -1.02
N LYS A 97 -11.95 -12.52 -2.04
CA LYS A 97 -12.00 -11.06 -2.27
C LYS A 97 -12.56 -10.31 -1.08
N GLU A 98 -13.61 -10.84 -0.48
CA GLU A 98 -14.21 -10.16 0.64
C GLU A 98 -13.31 -10.12 1.84
N ALA A 99 -12.65 -11.24 2.13
CA ALA A 99 -11.74 -11.28 3.26
C ALA A 99 -10.59 -10.31 3.08
N ILE A 100 -10.11 -10.16 1.86
CA ILE A 100 -9.03 -9.23 1.60
C ILE A 100 -9.51 -7.80 1.77
N ARG A 101 -10.68 -7.48 1.25
CA ARG A 101 -11.22 -6.13 1.44
C ARG A 101 -11.44 -5.83 2.90
N ASP A 102 -11.90 -6.81 3.68
CA ASP A 102 -12.06 -6.63 5.11
C ASP A 102 -10.72 -6.37 5.77
N ALA A 103 -9.69 -7.09 5.38
CA ALA A 103 -8.37 -6.90 5.98
C ALA A 103 -7.87 -5.50 5.70
N ILE A 104 -8.07 -5.01 4.49
CA ILE A 104 -7.64 -3.66 4.15
C ILE A 104 -8.43 -2.64 4.96
N TRP A 105 -9.73 -2.84 5.06
CA TRP A 105 -10.57 -1.90 5.80
C TRP A 105 -10.16 -1.83 7.27
N HIS A 106 -9.94 -2.99 7.88
CA HIS A 106 -9.53 -3.00 9.26
C HIS A 106 -8.16 -2.35 9.46
N ALA A 107 -7.24 -2.57 8.54
CA ALA A 107 -5.94 -1.94 8.64
C ALA A 107 -6.07 -0.43 8.52
N LEU A 108 -6.92 0.04 7.62
CA LEU A 108 -7.12 1.47 7.47
C LEU A 108 -7.73 2.06 8.73
N GLN A 109 -8.73 1.38 9.30
CA GLN A 109 -9.36 1.89 10.50
C GLN A 109 -8.38 1.96 11.67
N LYS A 110 -7.56 0.94 11.77
CA LYS A 110 -6.63 0.88 12.87
C LYS A 110 -5.52 1.91 12.74
N ARG A 111 -5.09 2.17 11.53
CA ARG A 111 -3.94 3.04 11.33
C ARG A 111 -4.30 4.46 10.93
N SER A 112 -5.53 4.68 10.55
CA SER A 112 -5.91 5.97 10.00
C SER A 112 -5.93 7.05 11.06
N MET A 113 -5.43 8.19 10.71
CA MET A 113 -5.49 9.33 11.60
C MET A 113 -6.91 9.82 11.79
N ARG A 114 -7.77 9.58 10.82
CA ARG A 114 -9.16 10.01 10.95
C ARG A 114 -9.85 9.31 12.09
N ALA A 115 -9.42 8.09 12.39
CA ALA A 115 -10.12 7.31 13.39
C ALA A 115 -9.61 7.59 14.78
N ARG A 116 -8.68 8.49 14.93
CA ARG A 116 -8.13 8.79 16.25
C ARG A 116 -8.51 10.18 16.68
N PRO A 117 -9.46 10.29 17.56
CA PRO A 117 -9.88 11.63 17.96
C PRO A 117 -8.76 12.45 18.57
N GLU A 118 -7.92 11.82 19.31
CA GLU A 118 -6.83 12.57 19.90
C GLU A 118 -5.88 13.06 18.82
N TYR A 119 -5.70 12.29 17.78
CA TYR A 119 -4.86 12.75 16.71
C TYR A 119 -5.46 13.98 16.07
N CYS A 120 -6.74 13.92 15.84
CA CYS A 120 -7.42 15.03 15.21
C CYS A 120 -7.26 16.30 15.99
N LYS A 121 -7.20 16.18 17.29
CA LYS A 121 -7.04 17.37 18.07
C LYS A 121 -5.62 17.82 18.14
N ALA A 122 -4.74 16.91 18.34
CA ALA A 122 -3.39 17.27 18.59
C ALA A 122 -2.60 17.55 17.36
N THR A 123 -2.87 16.82 16.36
CA THR A 123 -2.03 16.95 15.29
C THR A 123 -2.61 17.65 14.24
N GLU A 124 -2.01 18.45 13.67
CA GLU A 124 -2.53 19.12 12.72
C GLU A 124 -2.74 18.46 11.51
N PRO A 125 -3.70 18.73 10.90
CA PRO A 125 -3.93 18.26 9.58
C PRO A 125 -2.79 18.60 8.67
N LEU A 126 -1.91 19.37 9.19
CA LEU A 126 -0.79 19.72 8.45
C LEU A 126 -0.06 18.58 7.87
N GLU A 127 0.13 17.55 8.66
CA GLU A 127 0.81 16.47 8.14
C GLU A 127 0.05 15.76 7.11
N ALA A 128 -1.20 15.64 7.32
CA ALA A 128 -2.05 14.99 6.35
C ALA A 128 -2.02 15.76 5.05
N ARG A 129 -2.02 17.04 5.13
CA ARG A 129 -1.99 17.80 3.91
C ARG A 129 -0.72 17.61 3.17
N THR A 130 0.37 17.56 3.90
CA THR A 130 1.64 17.39 3.27
C THR A 130 1.72 16.08 2.56
N ILE A 131 1.20 15.09 3.18
CA ILE A 131 1.28 13.79 2.62
C ILE A 131 0.45 13.62 1.40
N THR A 132 -0.76 14.10 1.45
CA THR A 132 -1.64 13.86 0.35
C THR A 132 -1.53 14.88 -0.72
N GLY A 133 -0.86 15.93 -0.42
CA GLY A 133 -0.83 16.96 -1.37
C GLY A 133 -0.26 16.51 -2.61
N GLY A 134 -0.35 16.56 -3.41
CA GLY A 134 0.21 16.21 -4.50
C GLY A 134 -0.35 15.27 -5.32
N ASP A 135 -1.23 14.80 -5.10
CA ASP A 135 -1.54 13.90 -5.79
C ASP A 135 -2.57 13.75 -6.49
N GLU A 136 -2.96 13.51 -7.22
CA GLU A 136 -4.05 13.34 -7.95
C GLU A 136 -3.62 13.16 -9.18
#